data_a6ea757910dafeb5967eaeb895b2c021
#
_entry.id   a6ea757910dafeb5967eaeb895b2c021
#
_cell.length_a   1.000
_cell.length_b   1.000
_cell.length_c   1.000
_cell.angle_alpha   90.00
_cell.angle_beta   90.00
_cell.angle_gamma   90.00
#
_symmetry.space_group_name_H-M   'P 1'
#
loop_
_entity.id
_entity.type
_entity.pdbx_description
1 polymer ?
#
loop_
_entity_poly.entity_id
_entity_poly.type
_entity_poly.pdbx_seq_one_letter_code
_entity_poly.pdbx_strand_id
1 'polypeptide(L)' 'MKFLFSKYVWFDGKFVLTNKAKVPVTTHAIHYGTSIFEGIRAYWNSENLHIFRLKEHIKRFRNSGKFYDITLNF' A
#
# COMPACT_ATOMS: atom_id res chain seq x y z
N MET A 1 -1.73 -1.47 22.75
CA MET A 1 -2.00 -0.50 21.66
C MET A 1 -3.19 -0.98 20.81
N LYS A 2 -4.11 -0.07 20.52
CA LYS A 2 -5.30 -0.41 19.72
C LYS A 2 -5.12 0.16 18.32
N PHE A 3 -5.21 -0.70 17.30
CA PHE A 3 -5.14 -0.29 15.89
C PHE A 3 -6.55 -0.16 15.33
N LEU A 4 -6.76 0.89 14.54
CA LEU A 4 -8.00 1.08 13.79
C LEU A 4 -7.74 0.68 12.34
N PHE A 5 -8.52 -0.26 11.84
CA PHE A 5 -8.42 -0.72 10.46
C PHE A 5 -9.67 -0.31 9.68
N SER A 6 -9.50 0.03 8.40
CA SER A 6 -10.63 0.23 7.51
C SER A 6 -11.36 -1.10 7.30
N LYS A 7 -12.65 -1.03 6.97
CA LYS A 7 -13.46 -2.22 6.70
C LYS A 7 -12.95 -2.94 5.44
N TYR A 8 -12.53 -2.18 4.44
CA TYR A 8 -12.03 -2.70 3.16
C TYR A 8 -10.62 -2.22 2.90
N VAL A 9 -9.87 -3.03 2.16
CA VAL A 9 -8.56 -2.67 1.65
C VAL A 9 -8.47 -3.08 0.18
N TRP A 10 -7.65 -2.36 -0.58
CA TRP A 10 -7.28 -2.79 -1.93
C TRP A 10 -6.19 -3.85 -1.80
N PHE A 11 -6.48 -5.04 -2.27
CA PHE A 11 -5.58 -6.18 -2.12
C PHE A 11 -5.62 -7.01 -3.40
N ASP A 12 -4.45 -7.17 -4.01
CA ASP A 12 -4.28 -8.00 -5.21
C ASP A 12 -5.28 -7.67 -6.33
N GLY A 13 -5.42 -6.38 -6.61
CA GLY A 13 -6.22 -5.89 -7.73
C GLY A 13 -7.71 -5.73 -7.46
N LYS A 14 -8.16 -5.85 -6.22
CA LYS A 14 -9.57 -5.70 -5.88
C LYS A 14 -9.77 -5.25 -4.45
N PHE A 15 -10.97 -4.76 -4.14
CA PHE A 15 -11.35 -4.47 -2.77
C PHE A 15 -11.77 -5.75 -2.06
N VAL A 16 -11.22 -5.99 -0.89
CA VAL A 16 -11.59 -7.11 -0.03
C VAL A 16 -11.80 -6.62 1.39
N LEU A 17 -12.54 -7.40 2.20
CA LEU A 17 -12.63 -7.14 3.63
C LEU A 17 -11.25 -7.26 4.25
N THR A 18 -10.92 -6.35 5.15
CA THR A 18 -9.59 -6.30 5.76
C THR A 18 -9.21 -7.63 6.42
N ASN A 19 -10.16 -8.29 7.09
CA ASN A 19 -9.90 -9.56 7.75
C ASN A 19 -9.68 -10.73 6.76
N LYS A 20 -9.93 -10.52 5.49
CA LYS A 20 -9.69 -11.51 4.43
C LYS A 20 -8.45 -11.20 3.59
N ALA A 21 -7.82 -10.06 3.81
CA ALA A 21 -6.57 -9.68 3.13
C ALA A 21 -5.41 -10.37 3.85
N LYS A 22 -5.10 -11.58 3.44
CA LYS A 22 -4.11 -12.44 4.10
C LYS A 22 -3.06 -12.91 3.11
N VAL A 23 -1.85 -13.11 3.63
CA VAL A 23 -0.76 -13.72 2.88
C VAL A 23 -0.26 -14.95 3.65
N PRO A 24 0.30 -15.95 2.94
CA PRO A 24 0.87 -17.12 3.61
C PRO A 24 2.01 -16.72 4.55
N VAL A 25 2.17 -17.44 5.66
CA VAL A 25 3.27 -17.19 6.60
C VAL A 25 4.64 -17.47 5.96
N THR A 26 4.67 -18.22 4.86
CA THR A 26 5.89 -18.51 4.10
C THR A 26 6.25 -17.42 3.09
N THR A 27 5.48 -16.33 3.05
CA THR A 27 5.74 -15.21 2.14
C THR A 27 7.14 -14.66 2.37
N HIS A 28 7.90 -14.51 1.28
CA HIS A 28 9.30 -14.09 1.33
C HIS A 28 9.49 -12.77 2.07
N ALA A 29 8.60 -11.81 1.85
CA ALA A 29 8.66 -10.50 2.51
C ALA A 29 8.61 -10.59 4.04
N ILE A 30 7.86 -11.55 4.59
CA ILE A 30 7.73 -11.73 6.04
C ILE A 30 9.05 -12.18 6.65
N HIS A 31 9.78 -13.06 5.96
CA HIS A 31 11.02 -13.65 6.49
C HIS A 31 12.27 -12.86 6.13
N TYR A 32 12.27 -12.17 4.99
CA TYR A 32 13.46 -11.51 4.45
C TYR A 32 13.28 -10.01 4.22
N GLY A 33 12.10 -9.46 4.54
CA GLY A 33 11.86 -8.02 4.40
C GLY A 33 11.84 -7.52 2.96
N THR A 34 11.62 -8.38 1.96
CA THR A 34 11.57 -8.00 0.55
C THR A 34 10.22 -7.36 0.23
N SER A 35 10.03 -6.17 0.74
CA SER A 35 8.81 -5.39 0.51
C SER A 35 9.14 -3.92 0.39
N ILE A 36 8.26 -3.19 -0.26
CA ILE A 36 8.33 -1.74 -0.36
C ILE A 36 7.01 -1.17 0.11
N PHE A 37 7.06 0.02 0.68
CA PHE A 37 5.84 0.72 1.09
C PHE A 37 5.98 2.21 0.86
N GLU A 38 4.84 2.89 0.82
CA GLU A 38 4.78 4.34 0.71
C GLU A 38 3.67 4.85 1.61
N GLY A 39 3.97 5.88 2.41
CA GLY A 39 2.98 6.55 3.24
C GLY A 39 2.40 7.74 2.50
N ILE A 40 1.12 7.69 2.16
CA ILE A 40 0.43 8.73 1.40
C ILE A 40 -0.69 9.29 2.26
N ARG A 41 -0.72 10.62 2.41
CA ARG A 41 -1.77 11.30 3.17
C ARG A 41 -2.88 11.80 2.27
N ALA A 42 -4.11 11.67 2.76
CA ALA A 42 -5.29 12.21 2.09
C ALA A 42 -6.09 13.05 3.07
N TYR A 43 -6.68 14.14 2.59
CA TYR A 43 -7.42 15.09 3.41
C TYR A 43 -8.79 15.33 2.81
N TRP A 44 -9.81 15.26 3.65
CA TRP A 44 -11.20 15.55 3.27
C TRP A 44 -11.53 16.99 3.69
N ASN A 45 -12.03 17.78 2.74
CA ASN A 45 -12.39 19.19 3.01
C ASN A 45 -13.91 19.44 3.00
N SER A 46 -14.70 18.41 3.24
CA SER A 46 -16.16 18.35 3.20
C SER A 46 -16.78 18.38 1.78
N GLU A 47 -15.97 18.47 0.74
CA GLU A 47 -16.41 18.38 -0.66
C GLU A 47 -15.64 17.32 -1.42
N ASN A 48 -14.29 17.34 -1.31
CA ASN A 48 -13.42 16.47 -2.07
C ASN A 48 -12.36 15.85 -1.18
N LEU A 49 -11.90 14.66 -1.60
CA LEU A 49 -10.73 14.03 -1.02
C LEU A 49 -9.49 14.49 -1.77
N HIS A 50 -8.55 15.08 -1.05
CA HIS A 50 -7.29 15.52 -1.62
C HIS A 50 -6.16 14.60 -1.18
N ILE A 51 -5.45 14.02 -2.14
CA ILE A 51 -4.30 13.16 -1.87
C ILE A 51 -3.04 14.01 -2.03
N PHE A 52 -2.27 14.14 -0.94
CA PHE A 52 -1.11 15.00 -0.92
C PHE A 52 0.03 14.41 -1.74
N ARG A 53 0.43 15.14 -2.79
CA ARG A 53 1.59 14.83 -3.65
C ARG A 53 1.58 13.40 -4.20
N LEU A 54 0.45 12.97 -4.72
CA LEU A 54 0.28 11.59 -5.19
C LEU A 54 1.32 11.20 -6.26
N LYS A 55 1.58 12.06 -7.23
CA LYS A 55 2.54 11.75 -8.31
C LYS A 55 3.95 11.50 -7.77
N GLU A 56 4.40 12.32 -6.84
CA GLU A 56 5.72 12.19 -6.23
C GLU A 56 5.82 10.93 -5.39
N HIS A 57 4.77 10.58 -4.67
CA HIS A 57 4.71 9.34 -3.89
C HIS A 57 4.77 8.11 -4.80
N ILE A 58 4.02 8.10 -5.89
CA ILE A 58 4.03 6.98 -6.84
C ILE A 58 5.39 6.84 -7.50
N LYS A 59 6.02 7.96 -7.89
CA LYS A 59 7.37 7.95 -8.47
C LYS A 59 8.38 7.36 -7.48
N ARG A 60 8.34 7.79 -6.23
CA ARG A 60 9.23 7.29 -5.19
C ARG A 60 8.98 5.80 -4.93
N PHE A 61 7.72 5.38 -4.93
CA PHE A 61 7.34 3.99 -4.75
C PHE A 61 7.95 3.11 -5.86
N ARG A 62 7.84 3.54 -7.11
CA ARG A 62 8.45 2.83 -8.25
C ARG A 62 9.97 2.76 -8.13
N ASN A 63 10.60 3.85 -7.70
CA ASN A 63 12.04 3.87 -7.48
C ASN A 63 12.46 2.90 -6.37
N SER A 64 11.67 2.81 -5.31
CA SER A 64 11.90 1.83 -4.23
C SER A 64 11.79 0.40 -4.76
N GLY A 65 10.85 0.15 -5.68
CA GLY A 65 10.70 -1.18 -6.29
C GLY A 65 11.92 -1.59 -7.10
N LYS A 66 12.59 -0.66 -7.74
CA LYS A 66 13.80 -0.95 -8.53
C LYS A 66 14.92 -1.54 -7.69
N PHE A 67 14.98 -1.19 -6.42
CA PHE A 67 15.99 -1.74 -5.51
C PHE A 67 15.88 -3.26 -5.38
N TYR A 68 14.66 -3.81 -5.46
CA TYR A 68 14.41 -5.24 -5.41
C TYR A 68 14.08 -5.84 -6.79
N ASP A 69 14.33 -5.08 -7.85
CA ASP A 69 13.99 -5.49 -9.22
C ASP A 69 12.48 -5.79 -9.40
N ILE A 70 11.67 -5.00 -8.71
CA ILE A 70 10.21 -5.09 -8.78
C ILE A 70 9.68 -4.09 -9.80
N THR A 71 8.90 -4.58 -10.78
CA THR A 71 8.23 -3.74 -11.75
C THR A 71 6.76 -3.61 -11.37
N LEU A 72 6.27 -2.37 -11.26
CA LEU A 72 4.88 -2.09 -10.95
C LEU A 72 4.08 -1.95 -12.24
N ASN A 73 2.94 -2.62 -12.31
CA ASN A 73 2.09 -2.70 -13.50
C ASN A 73 0.92 -1.71 -13.48
N PHE A 74 1.16 -0.54 -12.93
CA PHE A 74 0.12 0.51 -12.93
C PHE A 74 0.70 1.88 -13.14
#